data_c7e1d34a2174c8a79645da0688d689ba
#
_entry.id   c7e1d34a2174c8a79645da0688d689ba
#
_cell.length_a   1.000
_cell.length_b   1.000
_cell.length_c   1.000
_cell.angle_alpha   90.00
_cell.angle_beta   90.00
_cell.angle_gamma   90.00
#
_symmetry.space_group_name_H-M   'P 1'
#
loop_
_entity.id
_entity.type
_entity.pdbx_description
1 polymer ?
#
loop_
_entity_poly.entity_id
_entity_poly.type
_entity_poly.pdbx_seq_one_letter_code
_entity_poly.pdbx_strand_id
1 'polypeptide(L)'
;MKPLTILAGFAAALVLALPASAADKAKEQAEIQKAARESLDKFYKKKPAIEGEVKAAPGYAIFRTYGLSFVVGGSGGGGLARDPQARKDTYMKMAQASAGLQAGAGEKDLLVIFKSKAAYDNFVQKGWEFGGAGSVSAGVAGKTAGGGSGQQEISDATTYTLTRNGLDVGGALQGTKFWKDKDLN
;
A
#
# COMPACT_ATOMS: atom_id res chain seq x y z
N MET A 1 34.76 27.15 63.60
CA MET A 1 33.72 27.47 62.65
C MET A 1 34.13 26.86 61.30
N LYS A 2 33.50 25.76 60.87
CA LYS A 2 33.80 25.06 59.60
C LYS A 2 32.75 25.43 58.59
N PRO A 3 33.07 25.81 57.34
CA PRO A 3 32.06 26.03 56.33
C PRO A 3 31.58 24.71 55.71
N LEU A 4 30.27 24.58 55.63
CA LEU A 4 29.55 23.47 55.05
C LEU A 4 29.50 23.67 53.53
N THR A 5 30.16 22.80 52.76
CA THR A 5 30.17 22.82 51.31
C THR A 5 28.95 22.04 50.79
N ILE A 6 27.98 22.73 50.23
CA ILE A 6 26.81 22.12 49.58
C ILE A 6 27.23 21.76 48.16
N LEU A 7 27.31 20.46 47.86
CA LEU A 7 27.52 19.92 46.51
C LEU A 7 26.16 19.80 45.84
N ALA A 8 25.84 20.77 44.97
CA ALA A 8 24.67 20.72 44.12
C ALA A 8 24.93 19.78 42.93
N GLY A 9 24.34 18.59 42.96
CA GLY A 9 24.38 17.64 41.89
C GLY A 9 23.49 18.11 40.72
N PHE A 10 24.10 18.48 39.60
CA PHE A 10 23.40 18.78 38.34
C PHE A 10 23.10 17.45 37.65
N ALA A 11 21.87 16.94 37.78
CA ALA A 11 21.38 15.82 36.96
C ALA A 11 21.09 16.37 35.54
N ALA A 12 22.02 16.17 34.61
CA ALA A 12 21.82 16.47 33.21
C ALA A 12 20.86 15.40 32.65
N ALA A 13 19.59 15.77 32.48
CA ALA A 13 18.63 14.99 31.71
C ALA A 13 19.04 15.05 30.22
N LEU A 14 19.62 13.95 29.74
CA LEU A 14 19.94 13.76 28.32
C LEU A 14 18.64 13.54 27.58
N VAL A 15 18.01 14.62 27.09
CA VAL A 15 16.90 14.56 26.17
C VAL A 15 17.47 14.10 24.84
N LEU A 16 17.30 12.82 24.49
CA LEU A 16 17.56 12.29 23.16
C LEU A 16 16.56 12.92 22.20
N ALA A 17 16.93 14.05 21.60
CA ALA A 17 16.20 14.64 20.50
C ALA A 17 16.33 13.68 19.29
N LEU A 18 15.26 12.91 19.01
CA LEU A 18 15.16 12.18 17.75
C LEU A 18 15.21 13.20 16.60
N PRO A 19 15.96 12.95 15.53
CA PRO A 19 15.99 13.85 14.39
C PRO A 19 14.55 14.01 13.85
N ALA A 20 14.14 15.22 13.56
CA ALA A 20 12.79 15.57 13.09
C ALA A 20 12.32 14.67 11.92
N SER A 21 13.24 14.34 11.01
CA SER A 21 13.02 13.41 9.89
C SER A 21 12.56 11.99 10.32
N ALA A 22 13.06 11.47 11.44
CA ALA A 22 12.66 10.14 11.93
C ALA A 22 11.26 10.18 12.56
N ALA A 23 10.90 11.27 13.21
CA ALA A 23 9.56 11.47 13.77
C ALA A 23 8.50 11.61 12.66
N ASP A 24 8.81 12.33 11.61
CA ASP A 24 7.92 12.49 10.44
C ASP A 24 7.72 11.17 9.71
N LYS A 25 8.79 10.39 9.51
CA LYS A 25 8.72 9.05 8.92
C LYS A 25 7.83 8.11 9.76
N ALA A 26 8.01 8.07 11.07
CA ALA A 26 7.21 7.23 11.95
C ALA A 26 5.73 7.64 11.94
N LYS A 27 5.45 8.93 11.87
CA LYS A 27 4.09 9.46 11.76
C LYS A 27 3.43 9.02 10.45
N GLU A 28 4.11 9.19 9.32
CA GLU A 28 3.59 8.79 8.00
C GLU A 28 3.37 7.28 7.93
N GLN A 29 4.30 6.47 8.45
CA GLN A 29 4.11 5.02 8.58
C GLN A 29 2.86 4.66 9.38
N ALA A 30 2.63 5.32 10.52
CA ALA A 30 1.47 5.08 11.37
C ALA A 30 0.14 5.47 10.67
N GLU A 31 0.14 6.55 9.91
CA GLU A 31 -1.01 6.99 9.11
C GLU A 31 -1.34 5.97 8.00
N ILE A 32 -0.34 5.47 7.28
CA ILE A 32 -0.52 4.43 6.26
C ILE A 32 -1.05 3.14 6.89
N GLN A 33 -0.51 2.71 8.03
CA GLN A 33 -0.99 1.53 8.73
C GLN A 33 -2.44 1.68 9.22
N LYS A 34 -2.80 2.86 9.71
CA LYS A 34 -4.18 3.17 10.10
C LYS A 34 -5.11 3.10 8.90
N ALA A 35 -4.75 3.77 7.80
CA ALA A 35 -5.52 3.76 6.56
C ALA A 35 -5.69 2.33 6.01
N ALA A 36 -4.63 1.51 6.06
CA ALA A 36 -4.66 0.12 5.63
C ALA A 36 -5.67 -0.72 6.45
N ARG A 37 -5.68 -0.57 7.78
CA ARG A 37 -6.66 -1.25 8.65
C ARG A 37 -8.09 -0.82 8.33
N GLU A 38 -8.34 0.48 8.23
CA GLU A 38 -9.66 1.01 7.88
C GLU A 38 -10.16 0.51 6.51
N SER A 39 -9.25 0.42 5.54
CA SER A 39 -9.59 -0.12 4.20
C SER A 39 -9.91 -1.61 4.28
N LEU A 40 -9.12 -2.42 5.00
CA LEU A 40 -9.42 -3.84 5.21
C LEU A 40 -10.77 -4.04 5.86
N ASP A 41 -11.11 -3.27 6.90
CA ASP A 41 -12.40 -3.33 7.57
C ASP A 41 -13.56 -3.03 6.61
N LYS A 42 -13.37 -2.07 5.70
CA LYS A 42 -14.37 -1.78 4.65
C LYS A 42 -14.56 -2.97 3.71
N PHE A 43 -13.46 -3.62 3.27
CA PHE A 43 -13.52 -4.82 2.43
C PHE A 43 -14.24 -5.96 3.13
N TYR A 44 -13.90 -6.24 4.39
CA TYR A 44 -14.52 -7.32 5.17
C TYR A 44 -16.00 -7.09 5.41
N LYS A 45 -16.43 -5.86 5.67
CA LYS A 45 -17.85 -5.49 5.78
C LYS A 45 -18.61 -5.68 4.47
N LYS A 46 -17.98 -5.43 3.33
CA LYS A 46 -18.61 -5.57 2.00
C LYS A 46 -18.67 -7.03 1.54
N LYS A 47 -17.63 -7.80 1.80
CA LYS A 47 -17.52 -9.22 1.44
C LYS A 47 -16.73 -9.98 2.50
N PRO A 48 -17.40 -10.58 3.51
CA PRO A 48 -16.75 -11.25 4.64
C PRO A 48 -15.76 -12.36 4.23
N ALA A 49 -15.96 -13.02 3.08
CA ALA A 49 -15.06 -14.05 2.59
C ALA A 49 -13.62 -13.52 2.36
N ILE A 50 -13.45 -12.24 2.06
CA ILE A 50 -12.13 -11.62 1.88
C ILE A 50 -11.26 -11.75 3.14
N GLU A 51 -11.85 -11.73 4.32
CA GLU A 51 -11.08 -11.89 5.56
C GLU A 51 -10.39 -13.25 5.63
N GLY A 52 -11.07 -14.31 5.22
CA GLY A 52 -10.50 -15.65 5.11
C GLY A 52 -9.38 -15.71 4.06
N GLU A 53 -9.59 -15.08 2.91
CA GLU A 53 -8.60 -15.03 1.84
C GLU A 53 -7.32 -14.30 2.29
N VAL A 54 -7.45 -13.16 2.97
CA VAL A 54 -6.32 -12.37 3.51
C VAL A 54 -5.56 -13.15 4.57
N LYS A 55 -6.27 -13.85 5.47
CA LYS A 55 -5.65 -14.67 6.53
C LYS A 55 -4.91 -15.89 5.99
N ALA A 56 -5.38 -16.47 4.91
CA ALA A 56 -4.77 -17.65 4.28
C ALA A 56 -3.61 -17.29 3.32
N ALA A 57 -3.52 -16.04 2.88
CA ALA A 57 -2.55 -15.62 1.89
C ALA A 57 -1.13 -15.56 2.45
N PRO A 58 -0.10 -15.89 1.62
CA PRO A 58 1.30 -15.71 1.97
C PRO A 58 1.71 -14.23 2.09
N GLY A 59 0.87 -13.33 1.59
CA GLY A 59 1.03 -11.89 1.69
C GLY A 59 -0.09 -11.14 0.99
N TYR A 60 -0.28 -9.90 1.35
CA TYR A 60 -1.23 -9.00 0.70
C TYR A 60 -0.69 -7.57 0.65
N ALA A 61 -1.21 -6.76 -0.25
CA ALA A 61 -0.94 -5.33 -0.29
C ALA A 61 -2.24 -4.55 -0.33
N ILE A 62 -2.25 -3.41 0.35
CA ILE A 62 -3.40 -2.53 0.41
C ILE A 62 -2.98 -1.09 0.15
N PHE A 63 -3.73 -0.43 -0.72
CA PHE A 63 -3.47 0.94 -1.15
C PHE A 63 -4.73 1.77 -1.00
N ARG A 64 -4.54 3.02 -0.61
CA ARG A 64 -5.58 4.05 -0.67
C ARG A 64 -5.12 5.12 -1.64
N THR A 65 -5.94 5.40 -2.66
CA THR A 65 -5.71 6.50 -3.58
C THR A 65 -6.49 7.71 -3.10
N TYR A 66 -5.79 8.80 -2.94
CA TYR A 66 -6.44 10.10 -2.80
C TYR A 66 -6.55 10.70 -4.20
N GLY A 67 -7.77 11.01 -4.61
CA GLY A 67 -8.03 11.61 -5.90
C GLY A 67 -7.54 13.06 -5.95
N LEU A 68 -6.23 13.23 -5.99
CA LEU A 68 -5.63 14.45 -6.50
C LEU A 68 -5.53 14.25 -8.01
N SER A 69 -6.52 14.78 -8.71
CA SER A 69 -6.42 15.02 -10.14
C SER A 69 -5.25 15.97 -10.38
N PHE A 70 -4.06 15.41 -10.52
CA PHE A 70 -3.00 16.16 -11.15
C PHE A 70 -3.46 16.46 -12.58
N VAL A 71 -3.25 17.70 -13.03
CA VAL A 71 -3.72 18.31 -14.28
C VAL A 71 -3.42 17.51 -15.55
N VAL A 72 -2.82 16.35 -15.44
CA VAL A 72 -2.52 15.41 -16.53
C VAL A 72 -2.93 14.01 -16.06
N GLY A 73 -4.23 13.74 -15.96
CA GLY A 73 -4.84 12.41 -16.05
C GLY A 73 -4.22 11.28 -15.20
N GLY A 74 -3.84 11.51 -13.94
CA GLY A 74 -3.30 10.46 -13.09
C GLY A 74 -3.79 10.53 -11.65
N SER A 75 -3.88 9.39 -10.98
CA SER A 75 -4.11 9.27 -9.54
C SER A 75 -2.90 8.61 -8.87
N GLY A 76 -2.54 9.07 -7.68
CA GLY A 76 -1.48 8.48 -6.89
C GLY A 76 -2.00 8.03 -5.53
N GLY A 77 -1.27 7.12 -4.89
CA GLY A 77 -1.62 6.65 -3.57
C GLY A 77 -0.45 6.00 -2.86
N GLY A 78 -0.58 5.91 -1.55
CA GLY A 78 0.29 5.17 -0.68
C GLY A 78 -0.38 3.92 -0.14
N GLY A 79 0.42 2.98 0.31
CA GLY A 79 -0.06 1.76 0.91
C GLY A 79 1.06 0.93 1.52
N LEU A 80 0.71 -0.26 1.93
CA LEU A 80 1.69 -1.21 2.44
C LEU A 80 1.42 -2.60 1.88
N ALA A 81 2.51 -3.37 1.75
CA ALA A 81 2.48 -4.80 1.55
C ALA A 81 2.85 -5.48 2.87
N ARG A 82 2.02 -6.40 3.35
CA ARG A 82 2.21 -7.13 4.60
C ARG A 82 2.54 -8.59 4.34
N ASP A 83 3.62 -9.04 4.94
CA ASP A 83 3.92 -10.44 5.16
C ASP A 83 3.36 -10.85 6.52
N PRO A 84 2.26 -11.65 6.56
CA PRO A 84 1.64 -12.01 7.84
C PRO A 84 2.50 -12.98 8.65
N GLN A 85 3.34 -13.79 8.02
CA GLN A 85 4.22 -14.75 8.70
C GLN A 85 5.42 -14.04 9.35
N ALA A 86 6.08 -13.15 8.60
CA ALA A 86 7.18 -12.35 9.12
C ALA A 86 6.71 -11.16 9.97
N ARG A 87 5.40 -10.87 10.00
CA ARG A 87 4.80 -9.68 10.63
C ARG A 87 5.46 -8.38 10.17
N LYS A 88 5.84 -8.33 8.89
CA LYS A 88 6.59 -7.23 8.30
C LYS A 88 5.73 -6.44 7.34
N ASP A 89 5.76 -5.13 7.49
CA ASP A 89 5.19 -4.18 6.54
C ASP A 89 6.30 -3.62 5.65
N THR A 90 6.00 -3.52 4.36
CA THR A 90 6.80 -2.79 3.39
C THR A 90 5.94 -1.69 2.80
N TYR A 91 6.34 -0.45 2.97
CA TYR A 91 5.61 0.70 2.47
C TYR A 91 5.82 0.84 0.97
N MET A 92 4.74 1.05 0.25
CA MET A 92 4.71 1.07 -1.21
C MET A 92 3.97 2.31 -1.70
N LYS A 93 4.35 2.78 -2.88
CA LYS A 93 3.65 3.82 -3.63
C LYS A 93 2.97 3.22 -4.85
N MET A 94 1.89 3.84 -5.28
CA MET A 94 1.26 3.52 -6.55
C MET A 94 0.96 4.79 -7.34
N ALA A 95 0.98 4.68 -8.65
CA ALA A 95 0.45 5.69 -9.57
C ALA A 95 -0.36 5.00 -10.64
N GLN A 96 -1.46 5.60 -11.03
CA GLN A 96 -2.32 5.14 -12.12
C GLN A 96 -2.50 6.26 -13.13
N ALA A 97 -2.13 5.98 -14.37
CA ALA A 97 -2.44 6.84 -15.50
C ALA A 97 -3.85 6.47 -16.01
N SER A 98 -4.78 7.39 -15.94
CA SER A 98 -6.11 7.21 -16.53
C SER A 98 -6.13 7.84 -17.92
N ALA A 99 -6.17 7.01 -18.96
CA ALA A 99 -6.50 7.46 -20.29
C ALA A 99 -8.03 7.46 -20.43
N GLY A 100 -8.65 8.64 -20.32
CA GLY A 100 -10.09 8.78 -20.55
C GLY A 100 -10.89 9.30 -19.36
N LEU A 101 -12.08 9.77 -19.64
CA LEU A 101 -13.05 10.53 -18.86
C LEU A 101 -13.58 9.88 -17.55
N GLN A 102 -12.94 8.86 -17.02
CA GLN A 102 -13.31 8.24 -15.74
C GLN A 102 -12.38 8.65 -14.58
N ALA A 103 -11.84 9.84 -14.63
CA ALA A 103 -11.26 10.50 -13.46
C ALA A 103 -12.39 10.86 -12.49
N GLY A 104 -13.02 9.86 -11.91
CA GLY A 104 -13.90 10.07 -10.76
C GLY A 104 -13.02 10.60 -9.63
N ALA A 105 -13.16 11.86 -9.29
CA ALA A 105 -12.65 12.42 -8.06
C ALA A 105 -13.24 11.61 -6.90
N GLY A 106 -12.52 10.62 -6.41
CA GLY A 106 -13.00 9.74 -5.37
C GLY A 106 -11.87 8.92 -4.76
N GLU A 107 -11.98 8.72 -3.46
CA GLU A 107 -11.17 7.77 -2.72
C GLU A 107 -11.45 6.36 -3.24
N LYS A 108 -10.40 5.62 -3.56
CA LYS A 108 -10.47 4.20 -3.92
C LYS A 108 -9.53 3.43 -3.00
N ASP A 109 -10.02 2.33 -2.48
CA ASP A 109 -9.19 1.35 -1.78
C ASP A 109 -8.92 0.18 -2.73
N LEU A 110 -7.67 -0.25 -2.85
CA LEU A 110 -7.25 -1.40 -3.66
C LEU A 110 -6.59 -2.43 -2.75
N LEU A 111 -7.08 -3.66 -2.79
CA LEU A 111 -6.51 -4.81 -2.09
C LEU A 111 -5.97 -5.81 -3.12
N VAL A 112 -4.73 -6.24 -2.94
CA VAL A 112 -4.05 -7.28 -3.72
C VAL A 112 -3.72 -8.43 -2.79
N ILE A 113 -4.26 -9.62 -3.06
CA ILE A 113 -4.02 -10.85 -2.28
C ILE A 113 -3.15 -11.76 -3.12
N PHE A 114 -1.94 -12.06 -2.66
CA PHE A 114 -0.98 -12.89 -3.41
C PHE A 114 -1.27 -14.38 -3.20
N LYS A 115 -1.22 -15.15 -4.29
CA LYS A 115 -1.44 -16.61 -4.28
C LYS A 115 -0.18 -17.38 -3.90
N SER A 116 1.00 -16.76 -4.02
CA SER A 116 2.28 -17.37 -3.66
C SER A 116 3.22 -16.39 -2.98
N LYS A 117 4.12 -16.92 -2.17
CA LYS A 117 5.18 -16.12 -1.53
C LYS A 117 6.12 -15.50 -2.57
N ALA A 118 6.40 -16.21 -3.65
CA ALA A 118 7.24 -15.74 -4.74
C ALA A 118 6.63 -14.51 -5.44
N ALA A 119 5.30 -14.51 -5.66
CA ALA A 119 4.58 -13.36 -6.22
C ALA A 119 4.65 -12.15 -5.29
N TYR A 120 4.44 -12.36 -3.99
CA TYR A 120 4.57 -11.32 -2.98
C TYR A 120 5.98 -10.72 -2.95
N ASP A 121 7.02 -11.58 -2.87
CA ASP A 121 8.41 -11.13 -2.81
C ASP A 121 8.83 -10.36 -4.06
N ASN A 122 8.39 -10.82 -5.23
CA ASN A 122 8.62 -10.13 -6.49
C ASN A 122 7.98 -8.75 -6.48
N PHE A 123 6.72 -8.66 -6.06
CA PHE A 123 6.00 -7.39 -5.94
C PHE A 123 6.72 -6.40 -5.03
N VAL A 124 7.16 -6.84 -3.84
CA VAL A 124 7.83 -5.97 -2.86
C VAL A 124 9.21 -5.53 -3.34
N GLN A 125 9.94 -6.40 -4.04
CA GLN A 125 11.32 -6.12 -4.47
C GLN A 125 11.39 -5.31 -5.75
N LYS A 126 10.57 -5.68 -6.76
CA LYS A 126 10.65 -5.11 -8.11
C LYS A 126 9.50 -4.14 -8.43
N GLY A 127 8.42 -4.21 -7.64
CA GLY A 127 7.16 -3.56 -8.00
C GLY A 127 6.47 -4.25 -9.17
N TRP A 128 5.28 -3.76 -9.51
CA TRP A 128 4.52 -4.18 -10.68
C TRP A 128 4.15 -2.97 -11.53
N GLU A 129 4.06 -3.21 -12.85
CA GLU A 129 3.61 -2.21 -13.79
C GLU A 129 2.64 -2.85 -14.80
N PHE A 130 1.47 -2.26 -14.93
CA PHE A 130 0.42 -2.70 -15.84
C PHE A 130 0.32 -1.71 -16.98
N GLY A 131 0.86 -2.08 -18.15
CA GLY A 131 0.89 -1.21 -19.32
C GLY A 131 -0.47 -0.91 -19.93
N GLY A 132 -0.53 0.09 -20.82
CA GLY A 132 -1.76 0.61 -21.40
C GLY A 132 -2.54 -0.33 -22.32
N ALA A 133 -2.02 -1.48 -22.69
CA ALA A 133 -2.67 -2.48 -23.54
C ALA A 133 -2.83 -3.85 -22.85
N GLY A 134 -2.89 -3.87 -21.50
CA GLY A 134 -3.03 -5.12 -20.75
C GLY A 134 -1.74 -5.94 -20.65
N SER A 135 -0.59 -5.36 -20.98
CA SER A 135 0.70 -5.99 -20.77
C SER A 135 1.22 -5.70 -19.36
N VAL A 136 1.53 -6.75 -18.61
CA VAL A 136 2.31 -6.64 -17.38
C VAL A 136 3.78 -6.62 -17.78
N SER A 137 4.43 -5.47 -17.62
CA SER A 137 5.85 -5.32 -17.87
C SER A 137 6.64 -5.49 -16.58
N ALA A 138 7.70 -6.26 -16.68
CA ALA A 138 8.72 -6.51 -15.65
C ALA A 138 8.29 -7.32 -14.42
N GLY A 139 8.49 -8.61 -14.49
CA GLY A 139 8.66 -9.49 -13.34
C GLY A 139 7.52 -10.44 -13.04
N VAL A 140 6.39 -10.35 -13.70
CA VAL A 140 5.32 -11.35 -13.59
C VAL A 140 5.20 -12.07 -14.93
N ALA A 141 5.70 -13.29 -14.99
CA ALA A 141 5.40 -14.22 -16.08
C ALA A 141 3.98 -14.76 -15.89
N GLY A 142 2.99 -13.91 -16.14
CA GLY A 142 1.57 -14.25 -16.11
C GLY A 142 0.96 -13.86 -17.45
N LYS A 143 0.40 -14.83 -18.16
CA LYS A 143 -0.40 -14.60 -19.35
C LYS A 143 -1.62 -13.74 -18.99
N THR A 144 -1.68 -12.51 -19.45
CA THR A 144 -2.91 -11.75 -19.48
C THR A 144 -3.83 -12.36 -20.50
N ALA A 145 -4.87 -13.06 -20.06
CA ALA A 145 -5.95 -13.43 -20.94
C ALA A 145 -6.75 -12.16 -21.29
N GLY A 146 -6.57 -11.66 -22.50
CA GLY A 146 -7.37 -10.58 -23.05
C GLY A 146 -8.79 -11.08 -23.32
N GLY A 147 -9.78 -10.49 -22.68
CA GLY A 147 -11.18 -10.74 -22.96
C GLY A 147 -11.99 -9.65 -22.26
N GLY A 148 -12.79 -8.95 -23.01
CA GLY A 148 -13.55 -7.78 -22.61
C GLY A 148 -14.34 -7.93 -21.32
N SER A 149 -14.54 -6.80 -20.67
CA SER A 149 -15.23 -6.57 -19.39
C SER A 149 -14.48 -7.00 -18.11
N GLY A 150 -13.65 -6.13 -17.61
CA GLY A 150 -13.44 -5.91 -16.15
C GLY A 150 -12.64 -6.92 -15.36
N GLN A 151 -12.28 -8.08 -15.87
CA GLN A 151 -11.51 -9.09 -15.14
C GLN A 151 -10.10 -9.20 -15.68
N GLN A 152 -9.19 -8.46 -15.09
CA GLN A 152 -7.76 -8.73 -15.26
C GLN A 152 -7.34 -9.72 -14.17
N GLU A 153 -7.46 -11.01 -14.45
CA GLU A 153 -6.93 -12.06 -13.59
C GLU A 153 -5.40 -12.03 -13.70
N ILE A 154 -4.76 -11.49 -12.67
CA ILE A 154 -3.34 -11.64 -12.49
C ILE A 154 -3.16 -13.09 -12.02
N SER A 155 -2.43 -13.92 -12.77
CA SER A 155 -2.30 -15.35 -12.46
C SER A 155 -1.86 -15.62 -11.01
N ASP A 156 -1.10 -14.70 -10.42
CA ASP A 156 -0.45 -14.86 -9.10
C ASP A 156 -1.09 -14.03 -7.97
N ALA A 157 -2.17 -13.29 -8.26
CA ALA A 157 -2.87 -12.50 -7.26
C ALA A 157 -4.35 -12.31 -7.60
N THR A 158 -5.17 -12.12 -6.56
CA THR A 158 -6.55 -11.65 -6.66
C THR A 158 -6.61 -10.20 -6.25
N THR A 159 -7.30 -9.37 -7.02
CA THR A 159 -7.44 -7.94 -6.72
C THR A 159 -8.88 -7.58 -6.44
N TYR A 160 -9.08 -6.69 -5.47
CA TYR A 160 -10.35 -6.11 -5.09
C TYR A 160 -10.23 -4.61 -5.08
N THR A 161 -11.15 -3.92 -5.73
CA THR A 161 -11.22 -2.45 -5.71
C THR A 161 -12.52 -2.02 -5.06
N LEU A 162 -12.43 -1.19 -4.04
CA LEU A 162 -13.57 -0.58 -3.39
C LEU A 162 -13.64 0.89 -3.77
N THR A 163 -14.74 1.28 -4.37
CA THR A 163 -15.07 2.65 -4.76
C THR A 163 -16.35 3.10 -4.06
N ARG A 164 -16.76 4.35 -4.26
CA ARG A 164 -18.07 4.82 -3.80
C ARG A 164 -19.23 4.03 -4.41
N ASN A 165 -19.04 3.47 -5.61
CA ASN A 165 -20.07 2.74 -6.35
C ASN A 165 -20.16 1.26 -5.94
N GLY A 166 -19.22 0.74 -5.17
CA GLY A 166 -19.22 -0.63 -4.69
C GLY A 166 -17.88 -1.32 -4.73
N LEU A 167 -17.94 -2.65 -4.57
CA LEU A 167 -16.79 -3.55 -4.58
C LEU A 167 -16.69 -4.22 -5.94
N ASP A 168 -15.56 -4.06 -6.60
CA ASP A 168 -15.20 -4.75 -7.84
C ASP A 168 -14.14 -5.81 -7.56
N VAL A 169 -14.28 -6.97 -8.20
CA VAL A 169 -13.30 -8.06 -8.18
C VAL A 169 -12.51 -7.98 -9.50
N GLY A 170 -11.18 -8.01 -9.40
CA GLY A 170 -10.34 -7.93 -10.60
C GLY A 170 -10.32 -6.54 -11.23
N GLY A 171 -10.51 -5.49 -10.45
CA GLY A 171 -10.59 -4.10 -10.92
C GLY A 171 -9.47 -3.72 -11.88
N ALA A 172 -9.77 -2.84 -12.83
CA ALA A 172 -8.84 -2.44 -13.88
C ALA A 172 -7.58 -1.80 -13.30
N LEU A 173 -6.47 -2.53 -13.34
CA LEU A 173 -5.13 -2.06 -12.98
C LEU A 173 -4.40 -1.45 -14.18
N GLN A 174 -5.06 -1.33 -15.32
CA GLN A 174 -4.47 -0.77 -16.52
C GLN A 174 -3.86 0.61 -16.27
N GLY A 175 -2.62 0.80 -16.70
CA GLY A 175 -1.89 2.04 -16.46
C GLY A 175 -1.43 2.24 -15.01
N THR A 176 -1.47 1.19 -14.18
CA THR A 176 -1.05 1.29 -12.77
C THR A 176 0.38 0.78 -12.60
N LYS A 177 1.16 1.54 -11.85
CA LYS A 177 2.52 1.18 -11.43
C LYS A 177 2.61 1.18 -9.92
N PHE A 178 3.29 0.16 -9.38
CA PHE A 178 3.58 -0.01 -7.95
C PHE A 178 5.08 -0.08 -7.75
N TRP A 179 5.59 0.57 -6.69
CA TRP A 179 7.00 0.52 -6.32
C TRP A 179 7.19 0.72 -4.82
N LYS A 180 8.33 0.26 -4.33
CA LYS A 180 8.71 0.42 -2.93
C LYS A 180 8.98 1.88 -2.62
N ASP A 181 8.41 2.39 -1.53
CA ASP A 181 8.75 3.70 -1.00
C ASP A 181 10.10 3.64 -0.31
N LYS A 182 11.11 4.32 -0.87
CA LYS A 182 12.46 4.29 -0.32
C LYS A 182 12.60 5.12 0.96
N ASP A 183 11.76 6.13 1.12
CA ASP A 183 11.82 7.06 2.24
C ASP A 183 11.21 6.45 3.50
N LEU A 184 10.20 5.58 3.32
CA LEU A 184 9.48 4.95 4.42
C LEU A 184 9.99 3.55 4.82
N ASN A 185 10.90 2.93 4.06
CA ASN A 185 11.43 1.61 4.38
C ASN A 185 12.83 1.64 4.98
#